data_cce90ef2b954c50bfedf3991f2e6bf77
#
_entry.id   cce90ef2b954c50bfedf3991f2e6bf77
#
_cell.length_a   1.000
_cell.length_b   1.000
_cell.length_c   1.000
_cell.angle_alpha   90.00
_cell.angle_beta   90.00
_cell.angle_gamma   90.00
#
_symmetry.space_group_name_H-M   'P 1'
#
loop_
_entity.id
_entity.type
_entity.pdbx_description
1 polymer ?
#
loop_
_entity_poly.entity_id
_entity_poly.type
_entity_poly.pdbx_seq_one_letter_code
_entity_poly.pdbx_strand_id
1 'polypeptide(L)'
;MQREITQEMAKDRLPRREADANKGSFGSVLVAAGSMAYRGAAALCTEGALRAGAGLVYLASVEPVVQMVLTRTPECCACGCRTAANGGIHPQDAGALRSWFDGKNTVLLAGPGLGESAAPVCNALLGKKAPWSAAVLDADALNALAAGKIKSPLPDQTAITPHPGEAARLLDCTVGEVQADREAAARRLAGMYHCIAVLKGRGTLIATPGGEVYHNPTGSAGLAKGGSGDILAGLLSGLLAAGLKQGRTAEDAAIAAVWLHGAAGGRCAKRLGMAAMLPHDIFADLGAIFAELER
;
A
#
# COMPACT_ATOMS: atom_id res chain seq x y z
N MET A 1 -16.71 -19.27 -2.55
CA MET A 1 -17.78 -18.33 -2.97
C MET A 1 -17.22 -16.93 -2.83
N GLN A 2 -17.33 -16.11 -3.86
CA GLN A 2 -16.84 -14.73 -3.88
C GLN A 2 -17.85 -13.81 -3.16
N ARG A 3 -17.38 -12.90 -2.29
CA ARG A 3 -18.22 -11.91 -1.60
C ARG A 3 -18.02 -10.54 -2.23
N GLU A 4 -19.08 -9.83 -2.55
CA GLU A 4 -18.99 -8.44 -3.03
C GLU A 4 -18.76 -7.48 -1.86
N ILE A 5 -17.82 -6.54 -2.03
CA ILE A 5 -17.54 -5.50 -1.04
C ILE A 5 -18.60 -4.42 -1.15
N THR A 6 -19.44 -4.27 -0.13
CA THR A 6 -20.42 -3.19 -0.01
C THR A 6 -19.82 -1.98 0.71
N GLN A 7 -20.50 -0.83 0.60
CA GLN A 7 -20.14 0.37 1.37
C GLN A 7 -20.20 0.12 2.88
N GLU A 8 -21.21 -0.59 3.34
CA GLU A 8 -21.37 -0.95 4.74
C GLU A 8 -20.22 -1.85 5.22
N MET A 9 -19.89 -2.87 4.44
CA MET A 9 -18.74 -3.73 4.72
C MET A 9 -17.44 -2.93 4.83
N ALA A 10 -17.21 -1.95 3.96
CA ALA A 10 -16.04 -1.09 4.01
C ALA A 10 -16.07 -0.16 5.24
N LYS A 11 -17.23 0.46 5.55
CA LYS A 11 -17.43 1.31 6.72
C LYS A 11 -17.13 0.58 8.04
N ASP A 12 -17.64 -0.63 8.20
CA ASP A 12 -17.47 -1.44 9.42
C ASP A 12 -15.99 -1.81 9.70
N ARG A 13 -15.15 -1.76 8.67
CA ARG A 13 -13.72 -2.06 8.78
C ARG A 13 -12.83 -0.84 8.99
N LEU A 14 -13.41 0.36 8.94
CA LEU A 14 -12.64 1.58 9.21
C LEU A 14 -12.24 1.65 10.68
N PRO A 15 -11.04 2.15 10.97
CA PRO A 15 -10.64 2.49 12.33
C PRO A 15 -11.52 3.63 12.87
N ARG A 16 -11.98 3.51 14.10
CA ARG A 16 -12.74 4.58 14.76
C ARG A 16 -11.80 5.62 15.36
N ARG A 17 -12.22 6.90 15.30
CA ARG A 17 -11.50 8.02 15.93
C ARG A 17 -12.26 8.48 17.16
N GLU A 18 -11.74 8.10 18.35
CA GLU A 18 -12.29 8.57 19.62
C GLU A 18 -11.89 10.05 19.86
N ALA A 19 -12.73 10.78 20.58
CA ALA A 19 -12.54 12.22 20.79
C ALA A 19 -11.25 12.58 21.55
N ASP A 20 -10.76 11.68 22.40
CA ASP A 20 -9.55 11.82 23.21
C ASP A 20 -8.31 11.18 22.58
N ALA A 21 -8.42 10.72 21.33
CA ALA A 21 -7.32 10.07 20.64
C ALA A 21 -6.17 11.03 20.32
N ASN A 22 -4.95 10.50 20.27
CA ASN A 22 -3.74 11.21 19.88
C ASN A 22 -3.05 10.51 18.71
N LYS A 23 -1.99 11.11 18.15
CA LYS A 23 -1.26 10.53 17.01
C LYS A 23 -0.76 9.10 17.26
N GLY A 24 -0.38 8.75 18.48
CA GLY A 24 0.05 7.41 18.85
C GLY A 24 -1.10 6.39 18.88
N SER A 25 -2.37 6.83 18.90
CA SER A 25 -3.54 5.94 18.83
C SER A 25 -3.68 5.26 17.46
N PHE A 26 -3.17 5.88 16.40
CA PHE A 26 -3.36 5.46 15.01
C PHE A 26 -2.10 4.90 14.36
N GLY A 27 -1.15 4.42 15.16
CA GLY A 27 0.05 3.76 14.68
C GLY A 27 0.95 4.60 13.77
N SER A 28 1.94 3.94 13.19
CA SER A 28 2.94 4.58 12.33
C SER A 28 3.13 3.79 11.04
N VAL A 29 3.43 4.48 9.95
CA VAL A 29 3.84 3.86 8.69
C VAL A 29 5.25 4.30 8.35
N LEU A 30 6.15 3.35 8.06
CA LEU A 30 7.39 3.63 7.33
C LEU A 30 7.13 3.39 5.85
N VAL A 31 7.21 4.42 5.04
CA VAL A 31 7.13 4.36 3.58
C VAL A 31 8.55 4.32 3.01
N ALA A 32 9.00 3.16 2.55
CA ALA A 32 10.24 3.00 1.79
C ALA A 32 9.92 3.01 0.30
N ALA A 33 10.01 4.18 -0.32
CA ALA A 33 9.55 4.39 -1.68
C ALA A 33 10.35 5.48 -2.40
N GLY A 34 10.28 5.45 -3.73
CA GLY A 34 10.92 6.43 -4.59
C GLY A 34 12.42 6.20 -4.81
N SER A 35 12.89 6.77 -5.90
CA SER A 35 14.28 6.83 -6.33
C SER A 35 14.47 8.06 -7.22
N MET A 36 15.69 8.32 -7.69
CA MET A 36 15.95 9.40 -8.62
C MET A 36 15.10 9.32 -9.90
N ALA A 37 14.77 8.10 -10.35
CA ALA A 37 13.94 7.86 -11.53
C ALA A 37 12.43 7.95 -11.24
N TYR A 38 11.98 7.54 -10.03
CA TYR A 38 10.55 7.37 -9.70
C TYR A 38 10.15 8.16 -8.45
N ARG A 39 10.32 9.49 -8.52
CA ARG A 39 10.11 10.37 -7.35
C ARG A 39 8.66 10.46 -6.91
N GLY A 40 7.72 10.48 -7.86
CA GLY A 40 6.30 10.69 -7.61
C GLY A 40 5.64 9.59 -6.78
N ALA A 41 6.11 8.35 -6.89
CA ALA A 41 5.59 7.23 -6.13
C ALA A 41 5.66 7.46 -4.61
N ALA A 42 6.79 8.00 -4.12
CA ALA A 42 6.96 8.35 -2.71
C ALA A 42 5.93 9.38 -2.23
N ALA A 43 5.64 10.42 -3.04
CA ALA A 43 4.66 11.44 -2.68
C ALA A 43 3.25 10.85 -2.56
N LEU A 44 2.84 10.05 -3.56
CA LEU A 44 1.50 9.46 -3.60
C LEU A 44 1.27 8.44 -2.48
N CYS A 45 2.27 7.59 -2.19
CA CYS A 45 2.21 6.67 -1.06
C CYS A 45 2.10 7.40 0.29
N THR A 46 2.96 8.41 0.50
CA THR A 46 3.02 9.17 1.76
C THR A 46 1.72 9.91 2.02
N GLU A 47 1.21 10.65 1.04
CA GLU A 47 -0.07 11.35 1.16
C GLU A 47 -1.23 10.36 1.33
N GLY A 48 -1.23 9.24 0.60
CA GLY A 48 -2.23 8.18 0.75
C GLY A 48 -2.30 7.61 2.16
N ALA A 49 -1.14 7.34 2.79
CA ALA A 49 -1.08 6.82 4.16
C ALA A 49 -1.58 7.83 5.21
N LEU A 50 -1.24 9.12 5.04
CA LEU A 50 -1.74 10.18 5.93
C LEU A 50 -3.24 10.35 5.80
N ARG A 51 -3.76 10.44 4.57
CA ARG A 51 -5.21 10.60 4.32
C ARG A 51 -6.05 9.41 4.72
N ALA A 52 -5.43 8.23 4.82
CA ALA A 52 -6.06 7.02 5.36
C ALA A 52 -6.13 7.00 6.90
N GLY A 53 -5.50 7.96 7.56
CA GLY A 53 -5.64 8.15 8.98
C GLY A 53 -4.49 7.63 9.84
N ALA A 54 -3.35 7.25 9.27
CA ALA A 54 -2.15 6.95 10.05
C ALA A 54 -1.78 8.11 10.98
N GLY A 55 -1.37 7.81 12.21
CA GLY A 55 -1.01 8.81 13.20
C GLY A 55 0.33 9.48 12.91
N LEU A 56 1.28 8.73 12.37
CA LEU A 56 2.59 9.20 11.91
C LEU A 56 2.99 8.47 10.63
N VAL A 57 3.52 9.22 9.68
CA VAL A 57 4.11 8.64 8.46
C VAL A 57 5.55 9.10 8.33
N TYR A 58 6.44 8.14 8.18
CA TYR A 58 7.87 8.35 7.97
C TYR A 58 8.20 8.00 6.52
N LEU A 59 8.78 8.93 5.78
CA LEU A 59 9.25 8.68 4.43
C LEU A 59 10.75 8.36 4.44
N ALA A 60 11.11 7.14 4.09
CA ALA A 60 12.47 6.74 3.77
C ALA A 60 12.69 6.81 2.26
N SER A 61 13.50 7.76 1.82
CA SER A 61 13.86 7.93 0.41
C SER A 61 15.19 8.67 0.28
N VAL A 62 15.68 8.80 -0.96
CA VAL A 62 16.84 9.64 -1.25
C VAL A 62 16.50 11.12 -1.05
N GLU A 63 17.47 11.91 -0.60
CA GLU A 63 17.26 13.31 -0.18
C GLU A 63 16.49 14.16 -1.20
N PRO A 64 16.77 14.14 -2.52
CA PRO A 64 16.02 14.93 -3.49
C PRO A 64 14.52 14.56 -3.58
N VAL A 65 14.17 13.30 -3.27
CA VAL A 65 12.79 12.84 -3.20
C VAL A 65 12.12 13.33 -1.92
N VAL A 66 12.82 13.22 -0.78
CA VAL A 66 12.34 13.72 0.52
C VAL A 66 12.01 15.21 0.42
N GLN A 67 12.91 16.04 -0.11
CA GLN A 67 12.68 17.48 -0.28
C GLN A 67 11.44 17.75 -1.14
N MET A 68 11.29 17.06 -2.27
CA MET A 68 10.12 17.20 -3.13
C MET A 68 8.82 16.83 -2.41
N VAL A 69 8.82 15.75 -1.62
CA VAL A 69 7.61 15.31 -0.89
C VAL A 69 7.23 16.30 0.19
N LEU A 70 8.19 16.80 0.95
CA LEU A 70 7.95 17.76 2.03
C LEU A 70 7.34 19.08 1.55
N THR A 71 7.55 19.49 0.29
CA THR A 71 6.89 20.68 -0.28
C THR A 71 5.39 20.50 -0.47
N ARG A 72 4.90 19.26 -0.55
CA ARG A 72 3.48 18.91 -0.76
C ARG A 72 2.81 18.34 0.48
N THR A 73 3.58 17.61 1.27
CA THR A 73 3.10 16.80 2.40
C THR A 73 4.02 17.06 3.60
N PRO A 74 3.99 18.29 4.17
CA PRO A 74 4.86 18.64 5.30
C PRO A 74 4.53 17.88 6.59
N GLU A 75 3.39 17.19 6.65
CA GLU A 75 2.96 16.38 7.79
C GLU A 75 3.77 15.09 7.95
N CYS A 76 4.53 14.65 6.95
CA CYS A 76 5.34 13.44 7.06
C CYS A 76 6.69 13.73 7.76
N CYS A 77 7.18 12.72 8.48
CA CYS A 77 8.54 12.73 9.03
C CYS A 77 9.52 12.26 7.95
N ALA A 78 10.64 12.96 7.79
CA ALA A 78 11.63 12.64 6.77
C ALA A 78 12.74 11.72 7.31
N CYS A 79 13.07 10.70 6.54
CA CYS A 79 14.20 9.80 6.75
C CYS A 79 15.10 9.82 5.50
N GLY A 80 15.89 10.88 5.35
CA GLY A 80 16.81 11.03 4.22
C GLY A 80 17.87 9.92 4.21
N CYS A 81 17.93 9.18 3.10
CA CYS A 81 18.90 8.12 2.87
C CYS A 81 19.90 8.54 1.81
N ARG A 82 21.13 8.05 1.91
CA ARG A 82 22.13 8.21 0.85
C ARG A 82 21.64 7.60 -0.44
N THR A 83 21.97 8.23 -1.55
CA THR A 83 21.68 7.72 -2.89
C THR A 83 22.70 6.63 -3.25
N ALA A 84 22.24 5.43 -3.56
CA ALA A 84 23.07 4.37 -4.11
C ALA A 84 23.42 4.64 -5.58
N ALA A 85 24.40 3.92 -6.13
CA ALA A 85 24.87 4.12 -7.52
C ALA A 85 23.77 3.97 -8.59
N ASN A 86 22.73 3.17 -8.29
CA ASN A 86 21.55 2.98 -9.15
C ASN A 86 20.47 4.06 -8.97
N GLY A 87 20.76 5.12 -8.20
CA GLY A 87 19.81 6.20 -7.93
C GLY A 87 18.72 5.90 -6.87
N GLY A 88 18.76 4.73 -6.27
CA GLY A 88 17.82 4.32 -5.22
C GLY A 88 18.37 4.51 -3.80
N ILE A 89 17.62 4.03 -2.82
CA ILE A 89 17.98 4.09 -1.39
C ILE A 89 19.19 3.19 -1.11
N HIS A 90 20.17 3.71 -0.34
CA HIS A 90 21.31 2.92 0.12
C HIS A 90 20.86 1.91 1.20
N PRO A 91 21.10 0.58 1.03
CA PRO A 91 20.53 -0.45 1.91
C PRO A 91 20.93 -0.33 3.37
N GLN A 92 22.17 0.15 3.66
CA GLN A 92 22.62 0.34 5.04
C GLN A 92 21.81 1.40 5.78
N ASP A 93 21.41 2.49 5.08
CA ASP A 93 20.60 3.53 5.69
C ASP A 93 19.18 3.02 5.94
N ALA A 94 18.59 2.28 4.99
CA ALA A 94 17.30 1.62 5.19
C ALA A 94 17.33 0.68 6.41
N GLY A 95 18.37 -0.14 6.55
CA GLY A 95 18.53 -1.04 7.69
C GLY A 95 18.64 -0.32 9.04
N ALA A 96 19.30 0.84 9.07
CA ALA A 96 19.45 1.64 10.29
C ALA A 96 18.11 2.19 10.80
N LEU A 97 17.15 2.46 9.89
CA LEU A 97 15.83 2.97 10.28
C LEU A 97 15.02 2.01 11.16
N ARG A 98 15.34 0.72 11.13
CA ARG A 98 14.67 -0.26 12.01
C ARG A 98 14.76 0.08 13.49
N SER A 99 15.87 0.69 13.90
CA SER A 99 16.08 1.09 15.30
C SER A 99 15.22 2.29 15.75
N TRP A 100 14.55 2.96 14.84
CA TRP A 100 13.65 4.09 15.15
C TRP A 100 12.27 3.61 15.62
N PHE A 101 11.98 2.33 15.48
CA PHE A 101 10.67 1.74 15.75
C PHE A 101 10.78 0.67 16.85
N ASP A 102 9.80 0.64 17.73
CA ASP A 102 9.74 -0.27 18.89
C ASP A 102 8.95 -1.56 18.63
N GLY A 103 8.50 -1.77 17.41
CA GLY A 103 7.71 -2.94 17.01
C GLY A 103 6.23 -2.89 17.37
N LYS A 104 5.75 -1.74 17.87
CA LYS A 104 4.35 -1.58 18.24
C LYS A 104 3.59 -0.74 17.22
N ASN A 105 2.55 -1.35 16.62
CA ASN A 105 1.63 -0.67 15.68
C ASN A 105 2.36 0.07 14.54
N THR A 106 3.42 -0.54 14.02
CA THR A 106 4.20 0.01 12.92
C THR A 106 4.03 -0.85 11.67
N VAL A 107 3.65 -0.22 10.58
CA VAL A 107 3.48 -0.83 9.26
C VAL A 107 4.63 -0.42 8.36
N LEU A 108 5.22 -1.38 7.66
CA LEU A 108 6.15 -1.13 6.56
C LEU A 108 5.38 -1.08 5.25
N LEU A 109 5.47 0.01 4.50
CA LEU A 109 5.15 0.06 3.08
C LEU A 109 6.45 0.10 2.30
N ALA A 110 6.70 -0.89 1.42
CA ALA A 110 7.92 -0.94 0.62
C ALA A 110 7.64 -1.33 -0.83
N GLY A 111 8.36 -0.72 -1.76
CA GLY A 111 8.37 -1.13 -3.16
C GLY A 111 8.13 -0.03 -4.17
N PRO A 112 7.11 0.83 -4.03
CA PRO A 112 6.79 1.81 -5.05
C PRO A 112 7.98 2.69 -5.43
N GLY A 113 8.42 2.59 -6.69
CA GLY A 113 9.50 3.38 -7.25
C GLY A 113 10.90 3.14 -6.67
N LEU A 114 11.16 2.01 -6.00
CA LEU A 114 12.50 1.67 -5.49
C LEU A 114 13.46 1.23 -6.60
N GLY A 115 12.95 0.78 -7.75
CA GLY A 115 13.77 0.29 -8.84
C GLY A 115 14.67 -0.89 -8.41
N GLU A 116 15.90 -0.89 -8.87
CA GLU A 116 16.89 -1.94 -8.57
C GLU A 116 17.28 -2.01 -7.08
N SER A 117 17.01 -0.96 -6.30
CA SER A 117 17.27 -0.99 -4.85
C SER A 117 16.23 -1.77 -4.05
N ALA A 118 15.13 -2.21 -4.66
CA ALA A 118 14.03 -2.88 -3.96
C ALA A 118 14.49 -4.12 -3.17
N ALA A 119 15.21 -5.04 -3.80
CA ALA A 119 15.65 -6.27 -3.13
C ALA A 119 16.58 -6.00 -1.93
N PRO A 120 17.68 -5.24 -2.06
CA PRO A 120 18.56 -4.96 -0.93
C PRO A 120 17.88 -4.12 0.17
N VAL A 121 17.02 -3.16 -0.18
CA VAL A 121 16.26 -2.36 0.79
C VAL A 121 15.25 -3.21 1.54
N CYS A 122 14.44 -4.01 0.83
CA CYS A 122 13.49 -4.91 1.48
C CYS A 122 14.16 -5.92 2.42
N ASN A 123 15.29 -6.53 2.01
CA ASN A 123 16.03 -7.42 2.89
C ASN A 123 16.60 -6.71 4.12
N ALA A 124 17.06 -5.47 3.98
CA ALA A 124 17.54 -4.68 5.09
C ALA A 124 16.40 -4.35 6.08
N LEU A 125 15.22 -3.98 5.58
CA LEU A 125 14.06 -3.64 6.39
C LEU A 125 13.38 -4.88 7.01
N LEU A 126 13.18 -5.97 6.24
CA LEU A 126 12.48 -7.19 6.66
C LEU A 126 13.36 -8.18 7.44
N GLY A 127 14.65 -7.90 7.66
CA GLY A 127 15.60 -8.80 8.33
C GLY A 127 15.12 -9.29 9.71
N LYS A 128 15.79 -10.30 10.23
CA LYS A 128 15.48 -10.91 11.55
C LYS A 128 15.23 -9.83 12.62
N LYS A 129 14.16 -10.02 13.42
CA LYS A 129 13.73 -9.07 14.46
C LYS A 129 13.34 -7.69 13.90
N ALA A 130 12.80 -7.66 12.68
CA ALA A 130 12.26 -6.42 12.13
C ALA A 130 11.09 -5.91 13.01
N PRO A 131 11.00 -4.59 13.25
CA PRO A 131 10.04 -4.01 14.19
C PRO A 131 8.68 -3.73 13.53
N TRP A 132 8.27 -4.54 12.55
CA TRP A 132 7.03 -4.31 11.85
C TRP A 132 5.93 -5.24 12.36
N SER A 133 4.81 -4.66 12.79
CA SER A 133 3.58 -5.41 13.10
C SER A 133 2.90 -5.92 11.83
N ALA A 134 3.10 -5.22 10.73
CA ALA A 134 2.51 -5.54 9.43
C ALA A 134 3.34 -4.98 8.28
N ALA A 135 3.08 -5.45 7.05
CA ALA A 135 3.73 -4.93 5.85
C ALA A 135 2.78 -4.83 4.66
N VAL A 136 3.01 -3.85 3.80
CA VAL A 136 2.42 -3.73 2.47
C VAL A 136 3.54 -3.73 1.45
N LEU A 137 3.53 -4.67 0.51
CA LEU A 137 4.52 -4.75 -0.57
C LEU A 137 3.83 -4.49 -1.91
N ASP A 138 4.38 -3.57 -2.69
CA ASP A 138 3.86 -3.23 -4.03
C ASP A 138 5.00 -3.04 -5.03
N ALA A 139 4.68 -3.05 -6.30
CA ALA A 139 5.56 -2.67 -7.41
C ALA A 139 6.92 -3.39 -7.39
N ASP A 140 8.04 -2.65 -7.22
CA ASP A 140 9.39 -3.21 -7.32
C ASP A 140 9.72 -4.22 -6.20
N ALA A 141 9.07 -4.12 -5.03
CA ALA A 141 9.16 -5.15 -3.99
C ALA A 141 8.53 -6.48 -4.47
N LEU A 142 7.42 -6.43 -5.20
CA LEU A 142 6.79 -7.63 -5.76
C LEU A 142 7.65 -8.23 -6.86
N ASN A 143 8.29 -7.42 -7.70
CA ASN A 143 9.24 -7.89 -8.70
C ASN A 143 10.46 -8.58 -8.04
N ALA A 144 10.97 -8.02 -6.95
CA ALA A 144 12.06 -8.61 -6.18
C ALA A 144 11.64 -9.91 -5.48
N LEU A 145 10.40 -9.98 -4.99
CA LEU A 145 9.80 -11.17 -4.37
C LEU A 145 9.64 -12.29 -5.40
N ALA A 146 9.08 -11.99 -6.57
CA ALA A 146 8.92 -12.93 -7.68
C ALA A 146 10.26 -13.50 -8.16
N ALA A 147 11.30 -12.67 -8.21
CA ALA A 147 12.65 -13.10 -8.55
C ALA A 147 13.37 -13.90 -7.45
N GLY A 148 12.71 -14.18 -6.32
CA GLY A 148 13.28 -14.85 -5.16
C GLY A 148 14.46 -14.10 -4.52
N LYS A 149 14.53 -12.77 -4.72
CA LYS A 149 15.61 -11.92 -4.18
C LYS A 149 15.32 -11.40 -2.78
N ILE A 150 14.07 -11.40 -2.32
CA ILE A 150 13.69 -11.14 -0.92
C ILE A 150 13.83 -12.46 -0.17
N LYS A 151 14.75 -12.50 0.79
CA LYS A 151 15.10 -13.70 1.57
C LYS A 151 14.55 -13.67 2.99
N SER A 152 14.15 -12.51 3.46
CA SER A 152 13.59 -12.32 4.80
C SER A 152 12.14 -12.77 4.87
N PRO A 153 11.69 -13.36 6.00
CA PRO A 153 10.29 -13.69 6.18
C PRO A 153 9.44 -12.42 6.20
N LEU A 154 8.23 -12.54 5.69
CA LEU A 154 7.24 -11.46 5.76
C LEU A 154 6.54 -11.48 7.13
N PRO A 155 6.13 -10.32 7.67
CA PRO A 155 5.24 -10.25 8.83
C PRO A 155 3.91 -10.98 8.58
N ASP A 156 3.30 -11.54 9.64
CA ASP A 156 2.03 -12.29 9.53
C ASP A 156 0.90 -11.44 8.94
N GLN A 157 0.86 -10.16 9.27
CA GLN A 157 -0.09 -9.19 8.73
C GLN A 157 0.46 -8.52 7.47
N THR A 158 0.82 -9.31 6.45
CA THR A 158 1.31 -8.78 5.18
C THR A 158 0.19 -8.72 4.13
N ALA A 159 0.16 -7.63 3.37
CA ALA A 159 -0.62 -7.51 2.15
C ALA A 159 0.31 -7.27 0.94
N ILE A 160 0.00 -7.90 -0.18
CA ILE A 160 0.63 -7.66 -1.48
C ILE A 160 -0.40 -7.11 -2.45
N THR A 161 0.01 -6.17 -3.32
CA THR A 161 -0.93 -5.46 -4.20
C THR A 161 -0.57 -5.60 -5.69
N PRO A 162 -0.45 -6.82 -6.25
CA PRO A 162 -0.03 -7.01 -7.62
C PRO A 162 -1.08 -6.57 -8.64
N HIS A 163 -0.65 -5.90 -9.72
CA HIS A 163 -1.40 -5.86 -10.96
C HIS A 163 -1.20 -7.19 -11.74
N PRO A 164 -2.00 -7.49 -12.81
CA PRO A 164 -1.92 -8.79 -13.48
C PRO A 164 -0.52 -9.18 -13.97
N GLY A 165 0.31 -8.21 -14.39
CA GLY A 165 1.68 -8.49 -14.83
C GLY A 165 2.62 -8.84 -13.67
N GLU A 166 2.46 -8.26 -12.50
CA GLU A 166 3.19 -8.62 -11.26
C GLU A 166 2.71 -9.98 -10.75
N ALA A 167 1.40 -10.21 -10.77
CA ALA A 167 0.81 -11.51 -10.40
C ALA A 167 1.34 -12.65 -11.27
N ALA A 168 1.44 -12.43 -12.57
CA ALA A 168 2.01 -13.41 -13.50
C ALA A 168 3.46 -13.78 -13.15
N ARG A 169 4.30 -12.78 -12.82
CA ARG A 169 5.68 -13.02 -12.36
C ARG A 169 5.74 -13.76 -11.02
N LEU A 170 4.89 -13.39 -10.07
CA LEU A 170 4.81 -14.02 -8.76
C LEU A 170 4.35 -15.48 -8.83
N LEU A 171 3.50 -15.82 -9.79
CA LEU A 171 2.94 -17.16 -9.98
C LEU A 171 3.71 -18.00 -11.02
N ASP A 172 4.75 -17.43 -11.65
CA ASP A 172 5.48 -18.02 -12.76
C ASP A 172 4.54 -18.51 -13.87
N CYS A 173 3.70 -17.60 -14.36
CA CYS A 173 2.72 -17.86 -15.42
C CYS A 173 2.55 -16.63 -16.31
N THR A 174 1.69 -16.73 -17.33
CA THR A 174 1.40 -15.63 -18.26
C THR A 174 0.31 -14.69 -17.71
N VAL A 175 0.29 -13.45 -18.19
CA VAL A 175 -0.81 -12.51 -17.89
C VAL A 175 -2.16 -13.04 -18.39
N GLY A 176 -2.15 -13.77 -19.52
CA GLY A 176 -3.36 -14.41 -20.05
C GLY A 176 -3.96 -15.44 -19.10
N GLU A 177 -3.12 -16.28 -18.47
CA GLU A 177 -3.58 -17.26 -17.46
C GLU A 177 -4.11 -16.57 -16.21
N VAL A 178 -3.46 -15.51 -15.72
CA VAL A 178 -4.01 -14.71 -14.60
C VAL A 178 -5.37 -14.11 -14.94
N GLN A 179 -5.55 -13.60 -16.15
CA GLN A 179 -6.82 -12.96 -16.56
C GLN A 179 -7.91 -13.98 -16.87
N ALA A 180 -7.57 -15.20 -17.29
CA ALA A 180 -8.53 -16.27 -17.57
C ALA A 180 -9.25 -16.74 -16.29
N ASP A 181 -8.53 -16.78 -15.14
CA ASP A 181 -9.13 -17.10 -13.84
C ASP A 181 -8.46 -16.25 -12.73
N ARG A 182 -8.95 -15.02 -12.60
CA ARG A 182 -8.45 -14.05 -11.61
C ARG A 182 -8.68 -14.51 -10.18
N GLU A 183 -9.77 -15.25 -9.91
CA GLU A 183 -10.07 -15.75 -8.57
C GLU A 183 -9.05 -16.84 -8.16
N ALA A 184 -8.80 -17.81 -9.01
CA ALA A 184 -7.78 -18.82 -8.76
C ALA A 184 -6.39 -18.20 -8.60
N ALA A 185 -6.03 -17.22 -9.44
CA ALA A 185 -4.77 -16.50 -9.34
C ALA A 185 -4.62 -15.78 -8.00
N ALA A 186 -5.66 -15.05 -7.55
CA ALA A 186 -5.64 -14.35 -6.27
C ALA A 186 -5.51 -15.32 -5.08
N ARG A 187 -6.24 -16.45 -5.08
CA ARG A 187 -6.13 -17.50 -4.07
C ARG A 187 -4.73 -18.13 -4.03
N ARG A 188 -4.15 -18.41 -5.20
CA ARG A 188 -2.77 -18.96 -5.30
C ARG A 188 -1.75 -17.99 -4.72
N LEU A 189 -1.86 -16.70 -5.01
CA LEU A 189 -0.99 -15.67 -4.42
C LEU A 189 -1.10 -15.63 -2.90
N ALA A 190 -2.31 -15.57 -2.36
CA ALA A 190 -2.54 -15.53 -0.92
C ALA A 190 -2.00 -16.78 -0.21
N GLY A 191 -2.24 -17.97 -0.78
CA GLY A 191 -1.74 -19.23 -0.22
C GLY A 191 -0.24 -19.39 -0.33
N MET A 192 0.37 -19.02 -1.47
CA MET A 192 1.81 -19.15 -1.70
C MET A 192 2.64 -18.26 -0.79
N TYR A 193 2.19 -17.02 -0.55
CA TYR A 193 2.92 -16.05 0.27
C TYR A 193 2.37 -15.90 1.68
N HIS A 194 1.34 -16.68 2.05
CA HIS A 194 0.66 -16.61 3.36
C HIS A 194 0.28 -15.18 3.76
N CYS A 195 -0.31 -14.42 2.82
CA CYS A 195 -0.62 -12.99 2.97
C CYS A 195 -1.96 -12.62 2.34
N ILE A 196 -2.43 -11.41 2.58
CA ILE A 196 -3.56 -10.84 1.85
C ILE A 196 -3.09 -10.45 0.44
N ALA A 197 -3.71 -11.01 -0.58
CA ALA A 197 -3.40 -10.71 -1.97
C ALA A 197 -4.47 -9.81 -2.60
N VAL A 198 -4.10 -8.57 -2.97
CA VAL A 198 -4.96 -7.60 -3.65
C VAL A 198 -4.62 -7.61 -5.13
N LEU A 199 -5.31 -8.43 -5.93
CA LEU A 199 -5.12 -8.50 -7.38
C LEU A 199 -5.82 -7.33 -8.07
N LYS A 200 -5.04 -6.29 -8.38
CA LYS A 200 -5.51 -5.04 -9.00
C LYS A 200 -6.13 -5.25 -10.39
N GLY A 201 -7.04 -4.37 -10.78
CA GLY A 201 -7.69 -4.32 -12.08
C GLY A 201 -9.16 -3.94 -11.98
N ARG A 202 -9.87 -3.97 -13.12
CA ARG A 202 -11.35 -3.83 -13.09
C ARG A 202 -11.93 -4.99 -12.28
N GLY A 203 -12.72 -4.67 -11.24
CA GLY A 203 -13.15 -5.67 -10.28
C GLY A 203 -11.95 -6.22 -9.51
N THR A 204 -11.25 -5.38 -8.75
CA THR A 204 -10.13 -5.80 -7.89
C THR A 204 -10.58 -6.91 -6.95
N LEU A 205 -9.77 -7.98 -6.87
CA LEU A 205 -10.01 -9.11 -5.98
C LEU A 205 -9.08 -9.05 -4.77
N ILE A 206 -9.62 -9.37 -3.60
CA ILE A 206 -8.84 -9.58 -2.39
C ILE A 206 -8.98 -11.03 -1.99
N ALA A 207 -7.87 -11.75 -1.87
CA ALA A 207 -7.87 -13.13 -1.38
C ALA A 207 -7.11 -13.22 -0.05
N THR A 208 -7.63 -14.06 0.86
CA THR A 208 -7.01 -14.33 2.17
C THR A 208 -6.26 -15.67 2.15
N PRO A 209 -5.30 -15.90 3.05
CA PRO A 209 -4.66 -17.19 3.22
C PRO A 209 -5.66 -18.31 3.57
N GLY A 210 -6.78 -17.96 4.21
CA GLY A 210 -7.89 -18.88 4.53
C GLY A 210 -8.74 -19.27 3.33
N GLY A 211 -8.48 -18.68 2.16
CA GLY A 211 -9.17 -18.99 0.90
C GLY A 211 -10.45 -18.19 0.67
N GLU A 212 -10.76 -17.18 1.47
CA GLU A 212 -11.86 -16.25 1.17
C GLU A 212 -11.49 -15.30 0.05
N VAL A 213 -12.47 -14.89 -0.76
CA VAL A 213 -12.25 -13.92 -1.85
C VAL A 213 -13.34 -12.86 -1.83
N TYR A 214 -12.90 -11.60 -1.89
CA TYR A 214 -13.76 -10.43 -1.99
C TYR A 214 -13.59 -9.77 -3.35
N HIS A 215 -14.69 -9.28 -3.91
CA HIS A 215 -14.74 -8.56 -5.17
C HIS A 215 -15.13 -7.10 -4.93
N ASN A 216 -14.32 -6.18 -5.42
CA ASN A 216 -14.63 -4.76 -5.35
C ASN A 216 -15.36 -4.29 -6.63
N PRO A 217 -16.63 -3.87 -6.53
CA PRO A 217 -17.39 -3.37 -7.67
C PRO A 217 -17.09 -1.89 -8.00
N THR A 218 -16.41 -1.17 -7.11
CA THR A 218 -16.13 0.27 -7.29
C THR A 218 -14.90 0.51 -8.19
N GLY A 219 -14.83 1.67 -8.79
CA GLY A 219 -13.70 2.08 -9.61
C GLY A 219 -14.09 2.86 -10.86
N SER A 220 -13.09 3.25 -11.62
CA SER A 220 -13.25 3.93 -12.92
C SER A 220 -12.04 3.63 -13.80
N ALA A 221 -12.27 3.61 -15.13
CA ALA A 221 -11.19 3.55 -16.11
C ALA A 221 -10.23 4.77 -16.02
N GLY A 222 -10.66 5.87 -15.42
CA GLY A 222 -9.81 7.02 -15.13
C GLY A 222 -8.65 6.73 -14.17
N LEU A 223 -8.74 5.65 -13.37
CA LEU A 223 -7.66 5.15 -12.51
C LEU A 223 -6.57 4.38 -13.28
N ALA A 224 -6.76 4.11 -14.58
CA ALA A 224 -5.75 3.43 -15.40
C ALA A 224 -4.61 4.38 -15.78
N LYS A 225 -3.92 4.93 -14.77
CA LYS A 225 -2.78 5.86 -14.89
C LYS A 225 -1.70 5.53 -13.88
N GLY A 226 -0.45 5.87 -14.21
CA GLY A 226 0.68 5.75 -13.28
C GLY A 226 0.42 6.54 -11.99
N GLY A 227 0.69 5.93 -10.85
CA GLY A 227 0.46 6.53 -9.53
C GLY A 227 -0.80 6.06 -8.81
N SER A 228 -1.78 5.49 -9.52
CA SER A 228 -3.02 4.98 -8.89
C SER A 228 -2.74 3.83 -7.91
N GLY A 229 -1.82 2.92 -8.26
CA GLY A 229 -1.38 1.84 -7.38
C GLY A 229 -0.66 2.36 -6.14
N ASP A 230 0.20 3.39 -6.31
CA ASP A 230 0.95 3.99 -5.20
C ASP A 230 0.00 4.57 -4.14
N ILE A 231 -1.08 5.23 -4.58
CA ILE A 231 -2.13 5.74 -3.67
C ILE A 231 -2.82 4.59 -2.94
N LEU A 232 -3.20 3.52 -3.65
CA LEU A 232 -3.83 2.35 -3.02
C LEU A 232 -2.92 1.71 -1.97
N ALA A 233 -1.64 1.53 -2.27
CA ALA A 233 -0.66 1.00 -1.32
C ALA A 233 -0.50 1.91 -0.09
N GLY A 234 -0.50 3.23 -0.30
CA GLY A 234 -0.52 4.23 0.77
C GLY A 234 -1.78 4.13 1.64
N LEU A 235 -2.98 4.12 1.01
CA LEU A 235 -4.26 3.99 1.71
C LEU A 235 -4.31 2.71 2.56
N LEU A 236 -3.92 1.58 1.99
CA LEU A 236 -3.91 0.29 2.68
C LEU A 236 -2.99 0.32 3.89
N SER A 237 -1.76 0.82 3.74
CA SER A 237 -0.80 0.90 4.84
C SER A 237 -1.25 1.85 5.95
N GLY A 238 -1.88 2.97 5.59
CA GLY A 238 -2.41 3.95 6.55
C GLY A 238 -3.59 3.40 7.35
N LEU A 239 -4.57 2.77 6.69
CA LEU A 239 -5.70 2.10 7.36
C LEU A 239 -5.24 0.96 8.26
N LEU A 240 -4.28 0.17 7.79
CA LEU A 240 -3.71 -0.91 8.59
C LEU A 240 -3.06 -0.36 9.86
N ALA A 241 -2.20 0.66 9.75
CA ALA A 241 -1.56 1.27 10.91
C ALA A 241 -2.58 1.86 11.89
N ALA A 242 -3.57 2.59 11.37
CA ALA A 242 -4.62 3.22 12.19
C ALA A 242 -5.50 2.19 12.92
N GLY A 243 -5.66 0.99 12.36
CA GLY A 243 -6.54 -0.05 12.90
C GLY A 243 -5.86 -1.06 13.82
N LEU A 244 -4.53 -1.20 13.80
CA LEU A 244 -3.82 -2.25 14.55
C LEU A 244 -4.17 -2.28 16.05
N LYS A 245 -4.20 -1.12 16.71
CA LYS A 245 -4.57 -1.04 18.14
C LYS A 245 -6.03 -1.39 18.42
N GLN A 246 -6.87 -1.34 17.42
CA GLN A 246 -8.29 -1.67 17.50
C GLN A 246 -8.57 -3.13 17.07
N GLY A 247 -7.51 -3.93 16.90
CA GLY A 247 -7.62 -5.33 16.48
C GLY A 247 -7.98 -5.51 15.01
N ARG A 248 -7.87 -4.46 14.19
CA ARG A 248 -8.07 -4.57 12.74
C ARG A 248 -6.91 -5.31 12.08
N THR A 249 -7.22 -6.07 11.06
CA THR A 249 -6.29 -6.94 10.33
C THR A 249 -5.89 -6.36 8.97
N ALA A 250 -4.92 -6.99 8.32
CA ALA A 250 -4.57 -6.67 6.94
C ALA A 250 -5.74 -6.93 5.97
N GLU A 251 -6.61 -7.89 6.28
CA GLU A 251 -7.86 -8.14 5.53
C GLU A 251 -8.81 -6.96 5.64
N ASP A 252 -9.09 -6.47 6.87
CA ASP A 252 -9.96 -5.32 7.09
C ASP A 252 -9.45 -4.08 6.34
N ALA A 253 -8.15 -3.80 6.47
CA ALA A 253 -7.51 -2.67 5.79
C ALA A 253 -7.58 -2.79 4.27
N ALA A 254 -7.38 -4.00 3.70
CA ALA A 254 -7.44 -4.24 2.27
C ALA A 254 -8.87 -4.00 1.72
N ILE A 255 -9.90 -4.53 2.41
CA ILE A 255 -11.31 -4.36 2.02
C ILE A 255 -11.68 -2.87 2.02
N ALA A 256 -11.37 -2.14 3.08
CA ALA A 256 -11.66 -0.72 3.18
C ALA A 256 -10.87 0.11 2.15
N ALA A 257 -9.55 -0.12 2.02
CA ALA A 257 -8.69 0.62 1.10
C ALA A 257 -9.11 0.46 -0.37
N VAL A 258 -9.38 -0.77 -0.79
CA VAL A 258 -9.76 -1.07 -2.18
C VAL A 258 -11.12 -0.44 -2.52
N TRP A 259 -12.08 -0.51 -1.61
CA TRP A 259 -13.39 0.10 -1.80
C TRP A 259 -13.28 1.63 -1.86
N LEU A 260 -12.60 2.26 -0.89
CA LEU A 260 -12.40 3.72 -0.82
C LEU A 260 -11.69 4.26 -2.06
N HIS A 261 -10.60 3.62 -2.47
CA HIS A 261 -9.83 3.99 -3.66
C HIS A 261 -10.72 3.94 -4.93
N GLY A 262 -11.48 2.87 -5.09
CA GLY A 262 -12.38 2.72 -6.23
C GLY A 262 -13.53 3.72 -6.20
N ALA A 263 -14.18 3.92 -5.05
CA ALA A 263 -15.28 4.86 -4.88
C ALA A 263 -14.82 6.32 -5.14
N ALA A 264 -13.67 6.71 -4.58
CA ALA A 264 -13.07 8.02 -4.84
C ALA A 264 -12.71 8.20 -6.32
N GLY A 265 -12.13 7.17 -6.95
CA GLY A 265 -11.85 7.18 -8.39
C GLY A 265 -13.12 7.33 -9.25
N GLY A 266 -14.21 6.67 -8.87
CA GLY A 266 -15.50 6.82 -9.55
C GLY A 266 -16.11 8.22 -9.42
N ARG A 267 -16.03 8.84 -8.24
CA ARG A 267 -16.46 10.24 -7.99
C ARG A 267 -15.59 11.23 -8.76
N CYS A 268 -14.30 11.09 -8.69
CA CYS A 268 -13.35 11.93 -9.40
C CYS A 268 -13.58 11.89 -10.92
N ALA A 269 -13.81 10.70 -11.47
CA ALA A 269 -14.13 10.55 -12.91
C ALA A 269 -15.42 11.24 -13.32
N LYS A 270 -16.43 11.26 -12.45
CA LYS A 270 -17.67 12.04 -12.69
C LYS A 270 -17.43 13.54 -12.64
N ARG A 271 -16.55 14.01 -11.77
CA ARG A 271 -16.25 15.44 -11.57
C ARG A 271 -15.32 15.99 -12.64
N LEU A 272 -14.28 15.27 -13.02
CA LEU A 272 -13.20 15.76 -13.91
C LEU A 272 -13.19 15.09 -15.28
N GLY A 273 -13.96 14.01 -15.47
CA GLY A 273 -13.87 13.15 -16.65
C GLY A 273 -12.70 12.16 -16.53
N MET A 274 -12.91 10.94 -17.06
CA MET A 274 -11.94 9.85 -16.98
C MET A 274 -10.58 10.16 -17.62
N ALA A 275 -10.58 10.94 -18.70
CA ALA A 275 -9.37 11.27 -19.42
C ALA A 275 -8.54 12.37 -18.70
N ALA A 276 -9.18 13.34 -18.08
CA ALA A 276 -8.51 14.50 -17.47
C ALA A 276 -8.07 14.26 -16.04
N MET A 277 -8.78 13.43 -15.27
CA MET A 277 -8.42 13.17 -13.88
C MET A 277 -7.01 12.59 -13.74
N LEU A 278 -6.28 13.04 -12.73
CA LEU A 278 -5.01 12.46 -12.31
C LEU A 278 -5.23 11.64 -11.04
N PRO A 279 -4.39 10.62 -10.76
CA PRO A 279 -4.55 9.81 -9.55
C PRO A 279 -4.67 10.62 -8.26
N HIS A 280 -3.87 11.66 -8.06
CA HIS A 280 -3.93 12.48 -6.85
C HIS A 280 -5.21 13.31 -6.70
N ASP A 281 -5.98 13.53 -7.77
CA ASP A 281 -7.26 14.25 -7.69
C ASP A 281 -8.29 13.50 -6.84
N ILE A 282 -8.12 12.16 -6.67
CA ILE A 282 -9.04 11.36 -5.85
C ILE A 282 -8.96 11.69 -4.36
N PHE A 283 -7.90 12.34 -3.89
CA PHE A 283 -7.77 12.70 -2.47
C PHE A 283 -8.88 13.65 -1.99
N ALA A 284 -9.35 14.56 -2.85
CA ALA A 284 -10.48 15.42 -2.52
C ALA A 284 -11.78 14.61 -2.35
N ASP A 285 -12.03 13.67 -3.27
CA ASP A 285 -13.22 12.81 -3.23
C ASP A 285 -13.13 11.80 -2.07
N LEU A 286 -11.93 11.32 -1.75
CA LEU A 286 -11.66 10.45 -0.60
C LEU A 286 -12.05 11.14 0.72
N GLY A 287 -11.63 12.39 0.93
CA GLY A 287 -12.01 13.18 2.11
C GLY A 287 -13.53 13.34 2.26
N ALA A 288 -14.24 13.58 1.14
CA ALA A 288 -15.69 13.67 1.15
C ALA A 288 -16.35 12.33 1.53
N ILE A 289 -15.80 11.19 1.04
CA ILE A 289 -16.31 9.86 1.39
C ILE A 289 -16.09 9.58 2.88
N PHE A 290 -14.92 9.86 3.43
CA PHE A 290 -14.69 9.70 4.88
C PHE A 290 -15.70 10.51 5.70
N ALA A 291 -15.92 11.78 5.36
CA ALA A 291 -16.90 12.63 6.04
C ALA A 291 -18.35 12.10 5.96
N GLU A 292 -18.71 11.36 4.91
CA GLU A 292 -20.01 10.69 4.79
C GLU A 292 -20.08 9.40 5.64
N LEU A 293 -19.00 8.63 5.69
CA LEU A 293 -18.95 7.36 6.44
C LEU A 293 -18.85 7.54 7.95
N GLU A 294 -18.31 8.68 8.41
CA GLU A 294 -18.17 9.03 9.84
C GLU A 294 -19.48 9.58 10.46
N ARG A 295 -20.48 9.89 9.63
CA ARG A 295 -21.83 10.28 10.09
C ARG A 295 -22.69 9.05 10.41
#